data_72eb07c77a0d650c605785f89532d5e4
#
_entry.id   72eb07c77a0d650c605785f89532d5e4
#
_cell.length_a   1.000
_cell.length_b   1.000
_cell.length_c   1.000
_cell.angle_alpha   90.00
_cell.angle_beta   90.00
_cell.angle_gamma   90.00
#
_symmetry.space_group_name_H-M   'P 1'
#
loop_
_entity.id
_entity.type
_entity.pdbx_description
1 polymer ?
#
loop_
_entity_poly.entity_id
_entity_poly.type
_entity_poly.pdbx_seq_one_letter_code
_entity_poly.pdbx_strand_id
1 'polypeptide(L)'
;MRNWFLSWVTTGSLEMKIWLIRHAKPLVEKGLCYGRLDVRADQSLTELASDNLMNALSESSGVKVLFTSPRQRTKQLANLLAQRLNISLVEEELLAEMDFGEWEGHLWEDIPKSAIDLWTEEFNDHPFGGGESTGQLLNRVWLLMENAKRRHEDQIWVTHAGVIKAVQFIMNNGEPYIKSAADWPREITNFGDWITVDITT
;
A
#
# COMPACT_ATOMS: atom_id res chain seq x y z
N MET A 1 37.44 -42.35 17.71
CA MET A 1 36.43 -42.04 16.75
C MET A 1 35.59 -40.90 17.29
N ARG A 2 35.75 -39.70 16.79
CA ARG A 2 34.96 -38.52 17.22
C ARG A 2 33.82 -38.34 16.22
N ASN A 3 32.58 -38.62 16.65
CA ASN A 3 31.37 -38.34 15.88
C ASN A 3 31.07 -36.83 15.87
N TRP A 4 31.23 -36.19 14.74
CA TRP A 4 30.73 -34.84 14.46
C TRP A 4 29.26 -34.97 14.08
N PHE A 5 28.37 -34.71 15.03
CA PHE A 5 26.96 -34.43 14.72
C PHE A 5 26.89 -33.01 14.13
N LEU A 6 26.76 -32.94 12.80
CA LEU A 6 26.31 -31.72 12.15
C LEU A 6 24.84 -31.52 12.54
N SER A 7 24.60 -30.60 13.47
CA SER A 7 23.27 -30.08 13.72
C SER A 7 22.86 -29.30 12.46
N TRP A 8 21.89 -29.82 11.73
CA TRP A 8 21.19 -29.08 10.71
C TRP A 8 20.44 -27.95 11.42
N VAL A 9 20.96 -26.74 11.31
CA VAL A 9 20.18 -25.54 11.63
C VAL A 9 19.12 -25.45 10.56
N THR A 10 17.91 -25.86 10.87
CA THR A 10 16.74 -25.50 10.06
C THR A 10 16.68 -24.00 10.09
N THR A 11 17.05 -23.35 9.00
CA THR A 11 16.76 -21.94 8.77
C THR A 11 15.24 -21.84 8.63
N GLY A 12 14.57 -21.62 9.77
CA GLY A 12 13.17 -21.28 9.76
C GLY A 12 13.03 -20.02 8.92
N SER A 13 12.18 -20.05 7.89
CA SER A 13 11.80 -18.85 7.16
C SER A 13 11.30 -17.83 8.18
N LEU A 14 11.93 -16.65 8.22
CA LEU A 14 11.44 -15.57 9.06
C LEU A 14 10.19 -14.99 8.41
N GLU A 15 9.07 -15.13 9.08
CA GLU A 15 7.84 -14.44 8.71
C GLU A 15 7.91 -13.03 9.26
N MET A 16 7.64 -12.03 8.43
CA MET A 16 7.48 -10.65 8.82
C MET A 16 6.07 -10.16 8.48
N LYS A 17 5.50 -9.36 9.36
CA LYS A 17 4.17 -8.80 9.19
C LYS A 17 4.25 -7.37 8.67
N ILE A 18 3.45 -7.07 7.63
CA ILE A 18 3.25 -5.70 7.16
C ILE A 18 1.82 -5.29 7.44
N TRP A 19 1.65 -4.18 8.14
CA TRP A 19 0.39 -3.49 8.33
C TRP A 19 0.19 -2.50 7.20
N LEU A 20 -0.77 -2.78 6.31
CA LEU A 20 -1.13 -1.93 5.17
C LEU A 20 -2.31 -1.05 5.57
N ILE A 21 -2.05 0.21 5.83
CA ILE A 21 -3.04 1.16 6.36
C ILE A 21 -3.44 2.13 5.25
N ARG A 22 -4.73 2.20 4.95
CA ARG A 22 -5.24 3.23 4.07
C ARG A 22 -5.40 4.55 4.82
N HIS A 23 -4.96 5.66 4.22
CA HIS A 23 -5.18 7.00 4.77
C HIS A 23 -6.65 7.27 5.13
N ALA A 24 -6.92 8.22 6.04
CA ALA A 24 -8.27 8.66 6.37
C ALA A 24 -8.95 9.35 5.17
N LYS A 25 -10.27 9.57 5.27
CA LYS A 25 -11.07 10.15 4.19
C LYS A 25 -10.49 11.48 3.71
N PRO A 26 -10.19 11.63 2.41
CA PRO A 26 -9.65 12.88 1.88
C PRO A 26 -10.72 13.96 1.78
N LEU A 27 -10.30 15.23 1.86
CA LEU A 27 -11.13 16.41 1.70
C LEU A 27 -11.25 16.75 0.21
N VAL A 28 -11.96 15.91 -0.52
CA VAL A 28 -12.24 16.08 -1.95
C VAL A 28 -13.71 15.84 -2.23
N GLU A 29 -14.17 16.32 -3.36
CA GLU A 29 -15.50 16.02 -3.86
C GLU A 29 -15.70 14.52 -4.06
N LYS A 30 -16.92 14.03 -3.78
CA LYS A 30 -17.25 12.62 -3.98
C LYS A 30 -17.14 12.28 -5.47
N GLY A 31 -16.40 11.23 -5.79
CA GLY A 31 -16.20 10.78 -7.17
C GLY A 31 -15.02 11.45 -7.88
N LEU A 32 -14.26 12.34 -7.22
CA LEU A 32 -13.05 12.91 -7.81
C LEU A 32 -11.97 11.84 -8.01
N CYS A 33 -11.38 11.81 -9.18
CA CYS A 33 -10.14 11.09 -9.45
C CYS A 33 -8.98 11.94 -8.94
N TYR A 34 -8.27 11.47 -7.89
CA TYR A 34 -7.23 12.30 -7.23
C TYR A 34 -5.87 11.63 -7.12
N GLY A 35 -5.72 10.38 -7.51
CA GLY A 35 -4.45 9.65 -7.62
C GLY A 35 -3.27 10.23 -6.83
N ARG A 36 -2.35 10.89 -7.52
CA ARG A 36 -1.18 11.56 -6.95
C ARG A 36 -1.41 13.01 -6.52
N LEU A 37 -2.59 13.59 -6.72
CA LEU A 37 -2.88 14.93 -6.20
C LEU A 37 -2.62 14.99 -4.69
N ASP A 38 -1.98 16.06 -4.25
CA ASP A 38 -1.58 16.23 -2.86
C ASP A 38 -2.70 16.87 -2.03
N VAL A 39 -3.74 16.09 -1.78
CA VAL A 39 -4.92 16.49 -1.02
C VAL A 39 -4.81 16.10 0.45
N ARG A 40 -5.43 16.88 1.34
CA ARG A 40 -5.49 16.62 2.78
C ARG A 40 -6.59 15.61 3.10
N ALA A 41 -6.41 14.87 4.19
CA ALA A 41 -7.47 14.10 4.82
C ALA A 41 -8.22 14.93 5.87
N ASP A 42 -9.44 14.50 6.18
CA ASP A 42 -10.21 15.02 7.29
C ASP A 42 -9.47 14.77 8.61
N GLN A 43 -9.28 15.83 9.40
CA GLN A 43 -8.47 15.77 10.62
C GLN A 43 -9.13 14.88 11.68
N SER A 44 -10.44 15.04 11.90
CA SER A 44 -11.17 14.28 12.93
C SER A 44 -11.20 12.79 12.60
N LEU A 45 -11.39 12.43 11.31
CA LEU A 45 -11.35 11.05 10.86
C LEU A 45 -9.92 10.48 10.89
N THR A 46 -8.89 11.32 10.72
CA THR A 46 -7.49 10.91 10.87
C THR A 46 -7.17 10.58 12.33
N GLU A 47 -7.63 11.38 13.26
CA GLU A 47 -7.49 11.14 14.71
C GLU A 47 -8.21 9.86 15.13
N LEU A 48 -9.47 9.68 14.68
CA LEU A 48 -10.24 8.48 14.95
C LEU A 48 -9.56 7.21 14.38
N ALA A 49 -9.05 7.28 13.14
CA ALA A 49 -8.29 6.18 12.55
C ALA A 49 -7.04 5.85 13.38
N SER A 50 -6.30 6.87 13.83
CA SER A 50 -5.16 6.69 14.70
C SER A 50 -5.52 6.02 16.02
N ASP A 51 -6.65 6.39 16.65
CA ASP A 51 -7.11 5.78 17.91
C ASP A 51 -7.46 4.31 17.72
N ASN A 52 -8.18 3.98 16.65
CA ASN A 52 -8.52 2.59 16.32
C ASN A 52 -7.28 1.73 16.06
N LEU A 53 -6.32 2.26 15.31
CA LEU A 53 -5.07 1.58 14.99
C LEU A 53 -4.19 1.37 16.23
N MET A 54 -4.12 2.33 17.15
CA MET A 54 -3.34 2.17 18.39
C MET A 54 -3.83 0.99 19.22
N ASN A 55 -5.14 0.76 19.29
CA ASN A 55 -5.70 -0.39 20.00
C ASN A 55 -5.28 -1.72 19.34
N ALA A 56 -5.21 -1.78 18.01
CA ALA A 56 -4.80 -2.97 17.27
C ALA A 56 -3.27 -3.17 17.27
N LEU A 57 -2.50 -2.07 17.19
CA LEU A 57 -1.04 -2.11 17.12
C LEU A 57 -0.37 -2.28 18.49
N SER A 58 -1.08 -2.05 19.60
CA SER A 58 -0.54 -2.22 20.96
C SER A 58 -0.01 -3.64 21.23
N GLU A 59 -0.49 -4.63 20.48
CA GLU A 59 -0.02 -6.03 20.54
C GLU A 59 1.18 -6.30 19.63
N SER A 60 1.57 -5.34 18.76
CA SER A 60 2.64 -5.50 17.77
C SER A 60 3.98 -4.99 18.34
N SER A 61 4.58 -5.75 19.24
CA SER A 61 5.78 -5.35 20.00
C SER A 61 7.09 -5.27 19.19
N GLY A 62 7.08 -5.53 17.88
CA GLY A 62 8.28 -5.65 17.04
C GLY A 62 8.51 -4.52 16.03
N VAL A 63 7.53 -3.66 15.77
CA VAL A 63 7.63 -2.62 14.73
C VAL A 63 8.52 -1.48 15.21
N LYS A 64 9.56 -1.14 14.42
CA LYS A 64 10.51 -0.05 14.72
C LYS A 64 10.43 1.11 13.74
N VAL A 65 9.83 0.88 12.57
CA VAL A 65 9.78 1.85 11.48
C VAL A 65 8.41 1.85 10.83
N LEU A 66 7.94 3.04 10.50
CA LEU A 66 6.73 3.29 9.75
C LEU A 66 7.10 3.95 8.43
N PHE A 67 6.62 3.39 7.32
CA PHE A 67 6.77 3.98 6.00
C PHE A 67 5.46 4.66 5.58
N THR A 68 5.55 5.77 4.90
CA THR A 68 4.40 6.51 4.39
C THR A 68 4.60 6.99 2.97
N SER A 69 3.54 6.95 2.18
CA SER A 69 3.48 7.73 0.94
C SER A 69 3.73 9.22 1.23
N PRO A 70 4.38 9.97 0.33
CA PRO A 70 4.70 11.39 0.57
C PRO A 70 3.50 12.33 0.44
N ARG A 71 2.27 11.83 0.28
CA ARG A 71 1.06 12.65 0.15
C ARG A 71 0.54 13.11 1.50
N GLN A 72 0.00 14.34 1.58
CA GLN A 72 -0.49 14.94 2.84
C GLN A 72 -1.45 14.02 3.58
N ARG A 73 -2.43 13.42 2.88
CA ARG A 73 -3.44 12.53 3.47
C ARG A 73 -2.87 11.29 4.16
N THR A 74 -1.75 10.77 3.69
CA THR A 74 -1.05 9.64 4.33
C THR A 74 -0.14 10.13 5.45
N LYS A 75 0.60 11.21 5.24
CA LYS A 75 1.50 11.81 6.24
C LYS A 75 0.76 12.28 7.49
N GLN A 76 -0.46 12.79 7.36
CA GLN A 76 -1.28 13.19 8.52
C GLN A 76 -1.46 12.01 9.50
N LEU A 77 -1.88 10.85 9.00
CA LEU A 77 -2.05 9.65 9.83
C LEU A 77 -0.72 9.06 10.30
N ALA A 78 0.26 8.99 9.39
CA ALA A 78 1.58 8.44 9.68
C ALA A 78 2.32 9.20 10.79
N ASN A 79 2.27 10.53 10.79
CA ASN A 79 2.88 11.36 11.84
C ASN A 79 2.25 11.09 13.21
N LEU A 80 0.90 10.98 13.29
CA LEU A 80 0.22 10.67 14.55
C LEU A 80 0.63 9.29 15.07
N LEU A 81 0.66 8.27 14.19
CA LEU A 81 1.03 6.92 14.57
C LEU A 81 2.49 6.83 15.00
N ALA A 82 3.42 7.41 14.23
CA ALA A 82 4.86 7.39 14.55
C ALA A 82 5.15 8.08 15.89
N GLN A 83 4.48 9.20 16.17
CA GLN A 83 4.60 9.89 17.45
C GLN A 83 4.06 9.04 18.61
N ARG A 84 2.88 8.44 18.46
CA ARG A 84 2.24 7.63 19.52
C ARG A 84 2.98 6.34 19.81
N LEU A 85 3.52 5.69 18.78
CA LEU A 85 4.29 4.46 18.87
C LEU A 85 5.76 4.71 19.25
N ASN A 86 6.21 5.97 19.19
CA ASN A 86 7.61 6.37 19.39
C ASN A 86 8.59 5.60 18.47
N ILE A 87 8.25 5.52 17.18
CA ILE A 87 9.04 4.85 16.14
C ILE A 87 9.45 5.81 15.02
N SER A 88 10.45 5.41 14.23
CA SER A 88 10.92 6.20 13.09
C SER A 88 9.88 6.26 11.97
N LEU A 89 9.76 7.43 11.33
CA LEU A 89 8.94 7.65 10.14
C LEU A 89 9.83 7.88 8.92
N VAL A 90 9.54 7.17 7.83
CA VAL A 90 10.26 7.27 6.55
C VAL A 90 9.26 7.53 5.44
N GLU A 91 9.48 8.58 4.64
CA GLU A 91 8.72 8.80 3.40
C GLU A 91 9.26 7.86 2.32
N GLU A 92 8.34 7.16 1.62
CA GLU A 92 8.66 6.17 0.59
C GLU A 92 7.78 6.42 -0.66
N GLU A 93 8.41 6.85 -1.76
CA GLU A 93 7.72 7.16 -3.02
C GLU A 93 7.03 5.94 -3.64
N LEU A 94 7.56 4.74 -3.44
CA LEU A 94 6.95 3.52 -3.96
C LEU A 94 5.58 3.22 -3.32
N LEU A 95 5.25 3.88 -2.19
CA LEU A 95 3.94 3.83 -1.53
C LEU A 95 2.93 4.85 -2.10
N ALA A 96 3.30 5.68 -3.08
CA ALA A 96 2.37 6.64 -3.67
C ALA A 96 1.21 5.93 -4.39
N GLU A 97 0.04 6.59 -4.49
CA GLU A 97 -1.10 6.07 -5.25
C GLU A 97 -0.74 5.98 -6.75
N MET A 98 -1.51 5.22 -7.50
CA MET A 98 -1.42 5.18 -8.96
C MET A 98 -1.56 6.59 -9.53
N ASP A 99 -0.70 6.89 -10.50
CA ASP A 99 -0.76 8.14 -11.26
C ASP A 99 -1.80 8.00 -12.37
N PHE A 100 -2.89 8.74 -12.25
CA PHE A 100 -3.96 8.76 -13.25
C PHE A 100 -3.79 9.85 -14.31
N GLY A 101 -2.62 10.51 -14.34
CA GLY A 101 -2.24 11.46 -15.36
C GLY A 101 -3.25 12.61 -15.54
N GLU A 102 -3.65 12.84 -16.77
CA GLU A 102 -4.58 13.93 -17.10
C GLU A 102 -5.97 13.79 -16.48
N TRP A 103 -6.35 12.60 -16.00
CA TRP A 103 -7.65 12.40 -15.36
C TRP A 103 -7.68 12.87 -13.91
N GLU A 104 -6.54 13.19 -13.31
CA GLU A 104 -6.53 13.71 -11.95
C GLU A 104 -7.16 15.10 -11.87
N GLY A 105 -8.08 15.27 -10.93
CA GLY A 105 -8.89 16.48 -10.79
C GLY A 105 -10.23 16.44 -11.54
N HIS A 106 -10.50 15.41 -12.32
CA HIS A 106 -11.80 15.19 -12.97
C HIS A 106 -12.67 14.24 -12.12
N LEU A 107 -14.00 14.33 -12.28
CA LEU A 107 -14.88 13.32 -11.72
C LEU A 107 -14.77 12.02 -12.55
N TRP A 108 -14.81 10.88 -11.89
CA TRP A 108 -14.79 9.58 -12.60
C TRP A 108 -15.89 9.45 -13.64
N GLU A 109 -17.06 10.08 -13.40
CA GLU A 109 -18.21 10.08 -14.34
C GLU A 109 -17.97 10.96 -15.57
N ASP A 110 -17.06 11.93 -15.49
CA ASP A 110 -16.71 12.82 -16.61
C ASP A 110 -15.61 12.23 -17.51
N ILE A 111 -14.93 11.18 -17.03
CA ILE A 111 -13.89 10.51 -17.83
C ILE A 111 -14.56 9.76 -18.99
N PRO A 112 -14.15 9.98 -20.24
CA PRO A 112 -14.74 9.31 -21.39
C PRO A 112 -14.74 7.79 -21.22
N LYS A 113 -15.88 7.17 -21.50
CA LYS A 113 -16.00 5.69 -21.42
C LYS A 113 -14.94 5.00 -22.26
N SER A 114 -14.59 5.55 -23.44
CA SER A 114 -13.54 5.00 -24.30
C SER A 114 -12.16 4.96 -23.63
N ALA A 115 -11.83 5.92 -22.76
CA ALA A 115 -10.58 5.90 -22.00
C ALA A 115 -10.60 4.79 -20.93
N ILE A 116 -11.73 4.60 -20.24
CA ILE A 116 -11.92 3.51 -19.29
C ILE A 116 -11.88 2.16 -19.99
N ASP A 117 -12.57 2.02 -21.14
CA ASP A 117 -12.60 0.77 -21.90
C ASP A 117 -11.19 0.39 -22.36
N LEU A 118 -10.43 1.32 -22.93
CA LEU A 118 -9.05 1.08 -23.37
C LEU A 118 -8.15 0.66 -22.19
N TRP A 119 -8.26 1.36 -21.06
CA TRP A 119 -7.50 0.98 -19.85
C TRP A 119 -7.86 -0.42 -19.37
N THR A 120 -9.14 -0.81 -19.39
CA THR A 120 -9.56 -2.14 -18.94
C THR A 120 -9.23 -3.25 -19.93
N GLU A 121 -9.17 -2.95 -21.24
CA GLU A 121 -8.74 -3.88 -22.29
C GLU A 121 -7.24 -4.17 -22.25
N GLU A 122 -6.43 -3.14 -22.02
CA GLU A 122 -4.96 -3.21 -21.93
C GLU A 122 -4.48 -2.99 -20.49
N PHE A 123 -5.12 -3.61 -19.51
CA PHE A 123 -5.04 -3.26 -18.11
C PHE A 123 -3.63 -3.27 -17.51
N ASN A 124 -2.77 -4.19 -17.98
CA ASN A 124 -1.37 -4.21 -17.54
C ASN A 124 -0.54 -3.07 -18.12
N ASP A 125 -0.73 -2.76 -19.40
CA ASP A 125 0.25 -1.99 -20.16
C ASP A 125 -0.18 -0.57 -20.47
N HIS A 126 -1.49 -0.27 -20.51
CA HIS A 126 -1.99 1.05 -20.85
C HIS A 126 -1.77 2.06 -19.70
N PRO A 127 -0.99 3.14 -19.91
CA PRO A 127 -0.84 4.20 -18.91
C PRO A 127 -2.10 5.07 -18.88
N PHE A 128 -2.95 4.85 -17.90
CA PHE A 128 -4.22 5.55 -17.76
C PHE A 128 -4.01 7.07 -17.62
N GLY A 129 -4.62 7.84 -18.52
CA GLY A 129 -4.43 9.30 -18.59
C GLY A 129 -2.99 9.74 -18.91
N GLY A 130 -2.17 8.86 -19.50
CA GLY A 130 -0.75 9.13 -19.76
C GLY A 130 0.12 9.10 -18.49
N GLY A 131 -0.44 8.71 -17.36
CA GLY A 131 0.26 8.57 -16.09
C GLY A 131 0.91 7.19 -15.93
N GLU A 132 0.43 6.38 -15.00
CA GLU A 132 0.97 5.06 -14.67
C GLU A 132 0.06 3.94 -15.20
N SER A 133 0.63 2.85 -15.73
CA SER A 133 -0.14 1.63 -15.99
C SER A 133 -0.26 0.77 -14.73
N THR A 134 -1.25 -0.15 -14.72
CA THR A 134 -1.37 -1.09 -13.60
C THR A 134 -0.14 -1.98 -13.44
N GLY A 135 0.50 -2.39 -14.55
CA GLY A 135 1.75 -3.14 -14.52
C GLY A 135 2.92 -2.34 -13.93
N GLN A 136 3.01 -1.05 -14.19
CA GLN A 136 4.00 -0.18 -13.56
C GLN A 136 3.78 -0.05 -12.06
N LEU A 137 2.51 0.13 -11.62
CA LEU A 137 2.13 0.09 -10.20
C LEU A 137 2.54 -1.23 -9.55
N LEU A 138 2.20 -2.37 -10.17
CA LEU A 138 2.56 -3.69 -9.66
C LEU A 138 4.07 -3.87 -9.54
N ASN A 139 4.84 -3.45 -10.53
CA ASN A 139 6.30 -3.59 -10.52
C ASN A 139 6.97 -2.77 -9.41
N ARG A 140 6.53 -1.50 -9.17
CA ARG A 140 7.11 -0.71 -8.07
C ARG A 140 6.69 -1.24 -6.68
N VAL A 141 5.47 -1.76 -6.55
CA VAL A 141 5.02 -2.39 -5.30
C VAL A 141 5.78 -3.71 -5.06
N TRP A 142 6.03 -4.50 -6.10
CA TRP A 142 6.89 -5.67 -6.01
C TRP A 142 8.29 -5.32 -5.50
N LEU A 143 8.92 -4.29 -6.07
CA LEU A 143 10.22 -3.80 -5.62
C LEU A 143 10.19 -3.39 -4.14
N LEU A 144 9.12 -2.70 -3.71
CA LEU A 144 8.93 -2.31 -2.32
C LEU A 144 8.84 -3.54 -1.40
N MET A 145 8.08 -4.58 -1.80
CA MET A 145 7.97 -5.83 -1.04
C MET A 145 9.30 -6.57 -0.96
N GLU A 146 10.07 -6.63 -2.04
CA GLU A 146 11.41 -7.22 -2.04
C GLU A 146 12.40 -6.44 -1.14
N ASN A 147 12.31 -5.12 -1.11
CA ASN A 147 13.09 -4.30 -0.19
C ASN A 147 12.68 -4.54 1.27
N ALA A 148 11.39 -4.74 1.53
CA ALA A 148 10.88 -5.04 2.87
C ALA A 148 11.41 -6.38 3.37
N LYS A 149 11.40 -7.43 2.55
CA LYS A 149 11.93 -8.76 2.90
C LYS A 149 13.37 -8.70 3.44
N ARG A 150 14.21 -7.82 2.87
CA ARG A 150 15.62 -7.67 3.28
C ARG A 150 15.81 -7.07 4.68
N ARG A 151 14.77 -6.45 5.26
CA ARG A 151 14.83 -5.85 6.60
C ARG A 151 14.58 -6.86 7.71
N HIS A 152 13.90 -7.96 7.43
CA HIS A 152 13.56 -9.01 8.40
C HIS A 152 12.91 -8.48 9.68
N GLU A 153 12.06 -7.46 9.56
CA GLU A 153 11.34 -6.84 10.67
C GLU A 153 9.92 -6.45 10.26
N ASP A 154 9.00 -6.47 11.22
CA ASP A 154 7.63 -6.02 11.01
C ASP A 154 7.59 -4.54 10.65
N GLN A 155 6.67 -4.16 9.74
CA GLN A 155 6.58 -2.81 9.21
C GLN A 155 5.14 -2.32 9.20
N ILE A 156 4.99 -0.99 9.30
CA ILE A 156 3.73 -0.29 9.06
C ILE A 156 3.89 0.53 7.77
N TRP A 157 2.95 0.39 6.86
CA TRP A 157 2.88 1.17 5.61
C TRP A 157 1.59 1.97 5.56
N VAL A 158 1.66 3.29 5.67
CA VAL A 158 0.51 4.19 5.48
C VAL A 158 0.45 4.60 4.02
N THR A 159 -0.59 4.15 3.32
CA THR A 159 -0.65 4.20 1.86
C THR A 159 -2.09 4.39 1.34
N HIS A 160 -2.40 3.88 0.16
CA HIS A 160 -3.59 4.10 -0.63
C HIS A 160 -4.24 2.79 -1.07
N ALA A 161 -5.48 2.88 -1.55
CA ALA A 161 -6.24 1.70 -1.97
C ALA A 161 -5.59 0.92 -3.12
N GLY A 162 -5.05 1.60 -4.12
CA GLY A 162 -4.40 0.96 -5.27
C GLY A 162 -3.16 0.16 -4.86
N VAL A 163 -2.33 0.73 -3.98
CA VAL A 163 -1.14 0.04 -3.45
C VAL A 163 -1.53 -1.18 -2.61
N ILE A 164 -2.55 -1.07 -1.74
CA ILE A 164 -3.03 -2.20 -0.95
C ILE A 164 -3.51 -3.33 -1.86
N LYS A 165 -4.30 -3.02 -2.88
CA LYS A 165 -4.76 -3.99 -3.88
C LYS A 165 -3.59 -4.62 -4.67
N ALA A 166 -2.57 -3.82 -5.01
CA ALA A 166 -1.38 -4.33 -5.68
C ALA A 166 -0.63 -5.35 -4.81
N VAL A 167 -0.46 -5.07 -3.50
CA VAL A 167 0.12 -6.04 -2.56
C VAL A 167 -0.72 -7.32 -2.50
N GLN A 168 -2.06 -7.20 -2.34
CA GLN A 168 -2.96 -8.35 -2.32
C GLN A 168 -2.87 -9.18 -3.60
N PHE A 169 -2.84 -8.51 -4.77
CA PHE A 169 -2.70 -9.19 -6.06
C PHE A 169 -1.38 -9.96 -6.13
N ILE A 170 -0.26 -9.33 -5.81
CA ILE A 170 1.07 -9.93 -5.83
C ILE A 170 1.16 -11.13 -4.86
N MET A 171 0.63 -10.99 -3.65
CA MET A 171 0.61 -12.08 -2.66
C MET A 171 -0.17 -13.31 -3.14
N ASN A 172 -1.27 -13.10 -3.87
CA ASN A 172 -2.11 -14.17 -4.37
C ASN A 172 -1.56 -14.85 -5.65
N ASN A 173 -0.82 -14.11 -6.49
CA ASN A 173 -0.37 -14.58 -7.80
C ASN A 173 1.13 -14.88 -7.88
N GLY A 174 1.94 -14.34 -6.95
CA GLY A 174 3.38 -14.58 -6.90
C GLY A 174 4.21 -13.80 -7.93
N GLU A 175 3.57 -12.94 -8.73
CA GLU A 175 4.23 -12.13 -9.77
C GLU A 175 3.54 -10.78 -9.99
N PRO A 176 4.27 -9.72 -10.42
CA PRO A 176 3.72 -8.40 -10.66
C PRO A 176 3.16 -8.23 -12.08
N TYR A 177 2.46 -9.21 -12.61
CA TYR A 177 1.86 -9.18 -13.95
C TYR A 177 0.38 -9.54 -13.89
N ILE A 178 -0.48 -8.68 -14.42
CA ILE A 178 -1.92 -8.87 -14.45
C ILE A 178 -2.44 -9.05 -15.89
N LYS A 179 -3.19 -10.12 -16.13
CA LYS A 179 -3.69 -10.43 -17.48
C LYS A 179 -4.95 -9.67 -17.84
N SER A 180 -5.79 -9.38 -16.86
CA SER A 180 -7.11 -8.81 -17.09
C SER A 180 -7.53 -7.93 -15.91
N ALA A 181 -8.29 -6.88 -16.17
CA ALA A 181 -8.93 -6.07 -15.14
C ALA A 181 -9.87 -6.89 -14.23
N ALA A 182 -10.38 -8.03 -14.71
CA ALA A 182 -11.21 -8.94 -13.93
C ALA A 182 -10.44 -9.62 -12.78
N ASP A 183 -9.11 -9.73 -12.89
CA ASP A 183 -8.23 -10.33 -11.88
C ASP A 183 -7.87 -9.34 -10.77
N TRP A 184 -8.19 -8.04 -10.94
CA TRP A 184 -7.89 -7.01 -9.95
C TRP A 184 -8.74 -7.19 -8.69
N PRO A 185 -8.15 -7.13 -7.47
CA PRO A 185 -8.89 -7.30 -6.22
C PRO A 185 -10.08 -6.35 -6.13
N ARG A 186 -11.28 -6.90 -5.87
CA ARG A 186 -12.52 -6.11 -5.82
C ARG A 186 -12.73 -5.43 -4.49
N GLU A 187 -12.29 -6.07 -3.41
CA GLU A 187 -12.41 -5.53 -2.06
C GLU A 187 -11.56 -4.27 -1.90
N ILE A 188 -12.13 -3.30 -1.22
CA ILE A 188 -11.47 -2.02 -0.95
C ILE A 188 -11.39 -1.86 0.57
N THR A 189 -10.17 -1.74 1.09
CA THR A 189 -9.95 -1.32 2.48
C THR A 189 -10.58 0.06 2.68
N ASN A 190 -11.43 0.25 3.69
CA ASN A 190 -12.06 1.54 3.96
C ASN A 190 -11.03 2.61 4.36
N PHE A 191 -11.44 3.87 4.30
CA PHE A 191 -10.57 4.96 4.77
C PHE A 191 -10.30 4.83 6.27
N GLY A 192 -9.04 4.90 6.65
CA GLY A 192 -8.59 4.74 8.03
C GLY A 192 -8.51 3.29 8.53
N ASP A 193 -8.94 2.31 7.71
CA ASP A 193 -8.82 0.88 8.01
C ASP A 193 -7.49 0.31 7.50
N TRP A 194 -7.24 -0.95 7.86
CA TRP A 194 -6.02 -1.65 7.51
C TRP A 194 -6.27 -3.13 7.21
N ILE A 195 -5.29 -3.74 6.57
CA ILE A 195 -5.12 -5.19 6.49
C ILE A 195 -3.69 -5.54 6.92
N THR A 196 -3.46 -6.79 7.26
CA THR A 196 -2.12 -7.32 7.49
C THR A 196 -1.78 -8.38 6.46
N VAL A 197 -0.51 -8.45 6.07
CA VAL A 197 0.04 -9.52 5.25
C VAL A 197 1.30 -10.06 5.90
N ASP A 198 1.47 -11.38 5.87
CA ASP A 198 2.68 -12.05 6.33
C ASP A 198 3.54 -12.38 5.10
N ILE A 199 4.77 -11.89 5.08
CA ILE A 199 5.73 -12.09 3.99
C ILE A 199 6.81 -13.03 4.48
N THR A 200 7.01 -14.12 3.75
CA THR A 200 8.07 -15.10 4.01
C THR A 200 9.35 -14.68 3.29
N THR A 201 10.49 -14.73 3.97
CA THR A 201 11.83 -14.43 3.45
C THR A 201 12.58 -15.68 3.06
#